data_90ba7f30d62fe4bb183c3c65ff134555
#
_entry.id   90ba7f30d62fe4bb183c3c65ff134555
#
_cell.length_a   1.000
_cell.length_b   1.000
_cell.length_c   1.000
_cell.angle_alpha   90.00
_cell.angle_beta   90.00
_cell.angle_gamma   90.00
#
_symmetry.space_group_name_H-M   'P 1'
#
loop_
_entity.id
_entity.type
_entity.pdbx_description
1 polymer ?
#
loop_
_entity_poly.entity_id
_entity_poly.type
_entity_poly.pdbx_seq_one_letter_code
_entity_poly.pdbx_strand_id
1 'polypeptide(L)'
;MRFIGITGGVGAGKSAILAHLASKPGIRVMLADEIAHDLMQPGTECFQKLKEKFAGEDIYQPDGSFDRAQLATVIFSDDRKREELNAIVHPAVREYVLQQKEAEERAGKLFLLVLEAALLIEEHYDEICDELWYI
;
A
#
# COMPACT_ATOMS: atom_id res chain seq x y z
N MET A 1 15.98 12.06 8.81
CA MET A 1 15.36 11.41 7.63
C MET A 1 14.11 12.21 7.22
N ARG A 2 14.03 12.53 5.94
CA ARG A 2 12.81 13.13 5.39
C ARG A 2 11.87 12.04 4.90
N PHE A 3 10.58 12.26 5.05
CA PHE A 3 9.54 11.37 4.55
C PHE A 3 8.71 12.11 3.49
N ILE A 4 8.79 11.63 2.24
CA ILE A 4 8.13 12.28 1.10
C ILE A 4 7.08 11.33 0.52
N GLY A 5 5.88 11.86 0.32
CA GLY A 5 4.82 11.17 -0.40
C GLY A 5 4.83 11.57 -1.88
N ILE A 6 4.73 10.61 -2.77
CA ILE A 6 4.65 10.84 -4.22
C ILE A 6 3.33 10.28 -4.75
N THR A 7 2.60 11.10 -5.47
CA THR A 7 1.40 10.68 -6.17
C THR A 7 1.42 11.25 -7.60
N GLY A 8 0.50 10.81 -8.43
CA GLY A 8 0.40 11.28 -9.82
C GLY A 8 -0.35 10.31 -10.70
N GLY A 9 -0.61 10.73 -11.92
CA GLY A 9 -1.34 9.93 -12.90
C GLY A 9 -0.47 8.89 -13.60
N VAL A 10 -1.12 7.92 -14.21
CA VAL A 10 -0.47 6.93 -15.07
C VAL A 10 0.11 7.66 -16.29
N GLY A 11 1.35 7.32 -16.65
CA GLY A 11 2.02 7.93 -17.81
C GLY A 11 2.68 9.28 -17.54
N ALA A 12 2.67 9.77 -16.29
CA ALA A 12 3.29 11.04 -15.93
C ALA A 12 4.81 10.95 -15.65
N GLY A 13 5.45 9.79 -15.90
CA GLY A 13 6.87 9.59 -15.64
C GLY A 13 7.18 9.23 -14.19
N LYS A 14 6.18 8.98 -13.38
CA LYS A 14 6.32 8.65 -11.95
C LYS A 14 7.19 7.41 -11.73
N SER A 15 6.98 6.36 -12.52
CA SER A 15 7.73 5.11 -12.40
C SER A 15 9.23 5.30 -12.61
N ALA A 16 9.63 6.14 -13.58
CA ALA A 16 11.03 6.44 -13.84
C ALA A 16 11.68 7.17 -12.67
N ILE A 17 10.97 8.13 -12.09
CA ILE A 17 11.44 8.89 -10.92
C ILE A 17 11.60 7.96 -9.72
N LEU A 18 10.62 7.10 -9.46
CA LEU A 18 10.68 6.15 -8.35
C LEU A 18 11.83 5.17 -8.50
N ALA A 19 12.04 4.64 -9.70
CA ALA A 19 13.15 3.73 -9.98
C ALA A 19 14.52 4.42 -9.78
N HIS A 20 14.63 5.67 -10.21
CA HIS A 20 15.84 6.47 -10.00
C HIS A 20 16.12 6.67 -8.51
N LEU A 21 15.11 7.07 -7.74
CA LEU A 21 15.24 7.25 -6.29
C LEU A 21 15.63 5.94 -5.59
N ALA A 22 14.97 4.84 -5.95
CA ALA A 22 15.24 3.54 -5.35
C ALA A 22 16.68 3.04 -5.61
N SER A 23 17.31 3.50 -6.68
CA SER A 23 18.69 3.13 -7.03
C SER A 23 19.73 3.86 -6.19
N LYS A 24 19.38 4.90 -5.45
CA LYS A 24 20.32 5.72 -4.70
C LYS A 24 20.56 5.16 -3.29
N PRO A 25 21.83 5.13 -2.82
CA PRO A 25 22.12 4.77 -1.44
C PRO A 25 21.46 5.76 -0.47
N GLY A 26 20.94 5.26 0.64
CA GLY A 26 20.31 6.10 1.66
C GLY A 26 18.88 6.52 1.33
N ILE A 27 18.29 6.01 0.26
CA ILE A 27 16.90 6.23 -0.12
C ILE A 27 16.18 4.89 -0.17
N ARG A 28 15.02 4.82 0.48
CA ARG A 28 14.10 3.68 0.38
C ARG A 28 12.79 4.16 -0.22
N VAL A 29 12.28 3.40 -1.19
CA VAL A 29 10.98 3.67 -1.82
C VAL A 29 10.01 2.57 -1.43
N MET A 30 8.84 2.96 -0.90
CA MET A 30 7.73 2.06 -0.61
C MET A 30 6.60 2.34 -1.59
N LEU A 31 6.02 1.28 -2.14
CA LEU A 31 4.88 1.37 -3.05
C LEU A 31 3.64 0.84 -2.33
N ALA A 32 2.65 1.68 -2.15
CA ALA A 32 1.46 1.35 -1.36
C ALA A 32 0.71 0.13 -1.92
N ASP A 33 0.64 0.00 -3.24
CA ASP A 33 -0.03 -1.14 -3.88
C ASP A 33 0.69 -2.46 -3.60
N GLU A 34 2.02 -2.46 -3.59
CA GLU A 34 2.81 -3.65 -3.24
C GLU A 34 2.64 -4.00 -1.76
N ILE A 35 2.63 -3.00 -0.89
CA ILE A 35 2.39 -3.21 0.54
C ILE A 35 1.01 -3.85 0.75
N ALA A 36 -0.02 -3.31 0.10
CA ALA A 36 -1.37 -3.85 0.19
C ALA A 36 -1.43 -5.31 -0.30
N HIS A 37 -0.77 -5.60 -1.41
CA HIS A 37 -0.69 -6.95 -1.95
C HIS A 37 -0.04 -7.91 -0.94
N ASP A 38 1.08 -7.53 -0.35
CA ASP A 38 1.79 -8.36 0.63
C ASP A 38 0.97 -8.58 1.91
N LEU A 39 0.27 -7.54 2.38
CA LEU A 39 -0.58 -7.65 3.57
C LEU A 39 -1.82 -8.51 3.34
N MET A 40 -2.23 -8.70 2.09
CA MET A 40 -3.36 -9.56 1.72
C MET A 40 -2.97 -11.02 1.50
N GLN A 41 -1.72 -11.40 1.75
CA GLN A 41 -1.27 -12.78 1.63
C GLN A 41 -1.60 -13.58 2.91
N PRO A 42 -1.81 -14.92 2.78
CA PRO A 42 -2.03 -15.77 3.94
C PRO A 42 -0.94 -15.62 4.99
N GLY A 43 -1.34 -15.66 6.26
CA GLY A 43 -0.41 -15.52 7.39
C GLY A 43 -0.33 -14.13 7.98
N THR A 44 -1.03 -13.16 7.39
CA THR A 44 -1.12 -11.80 7.94
C THR A 44 -2.43 -11.58 8.69
N GLU A 45 -2.43 -10.62 9.62
CA GLU A 45 -3.65 -10.21 10.32
C GLU A 45 -4.68 -9.63 9.35
N CYS A 46 -4.24 -8.84 8.37
CA CYS A 46 -5.09 -8.26 7.35
C CYS A 46 -5.80 -9.35 6.54
N PHE A 47 -5.07 -10.38 6.10
CA PHE A 47 -5.66 -11.52 5.40
C PHE A 47 -6.72 -12.23 6.25
N GLN A 48 -6.45 -12.42 7.53
CA GLN A 48 -7.39 -13.09 8.44
C GLN A 48 -8.70 -12.30 8.57
N LYS A 49 -8.62 -10.99 8.71
CA LYS A 49 -9.80 -10.12 8.75
C LYS A 49 -10.60 -10.15 7.45
N LEU A 50 -9.90 -10.13 6.31
CA LEU A 50 -10.54 -10.23 5.00
C LEU A 50 -11.21 -11.58 4.81
N LYS A 51 -10.57 -12.66 5.22
CA LYS A 51 -11.12 -14.01 5.14
C LYS A 51 -12.42 -14.14 5.93
N GLU A 52 -12.47 -13.56 7.11
CA GLU A 52 -13.69 -13.54 7.92
C GLU A 52 -14.80 -12.71 7.25
N LYS A 53 -14.44 -11.54 6.70
CA LYS A 53 -15.40 -10.64 6.06
C LYS A 53 -15.97 -11.21 4.77
N PHE A 54 -15.15 -11.89 3.98
CA PHE A 54 -15.52 -12.43 2.68
C PHE A 54 -15.65 -13.97 2.70
N ALA A 55 -15.98 -14.54 3.84
CA ALA A 55 -16.25 -15.96 3.94
C ALA A 55 -17.44 -16.34 3.04
N GLY A 56 -17.31 -17.44 2.31
CA GLY A 56 -18.34 -17.91 1.39
C GLY A 56 -18.32 -17.31 0.00
N GLU A 57 -17.44 -16.33 -0.28
CA GLU A 57 -17.23 -15.81 -1.62
C GLU A 57 -16.31 -16.73 -2.41
N ASP A 58 -16.53 -16.83 -3.72
CA ASP A 58 -15.70 -17.63 -4.62
C ASP A 58 -14.50 -16.82 -5.14
N ILE A 59 -13.60 -16.49 -4.22
CA ILE A 59 -12.45 -15.63 -4.48
C ILE A 59 -11.13 -16.25 -4.00
N TYR A 60 -11.15 -17.53 -3.66
CA TYR A 60 -9.98 -18.22 -3.08
C TYR A 60 -9.43 -19.27 -4.04
N GLN A 61 -8.12 -19.42 -4.03
CA GLN A 61 -7.41 -20.51 -4.69
C GLN A 61 -7.48 -21.78 -3.82
N PRO A 62 -7.15 -22.96 -4.38
CA PRO A 62 -7.13 -24.21 -3.60
C PRO A 62 -6.20 -24.16 -2.38
N ASP A 63 -5.15 -23.32 -2.39
CA ASP A 63 -4.22 -23.17 -1.27
C ASP A 63 -4.74 -22.21 -0.18
N GLY A 64 -5.92 -21.61 -0.39
CA GLY A 64 -6.54 -20.68 0.55
C GLY A 64 -6.20 -19.21 0.34
N SER A 65 -5.25 -18.90 -0.53
CA SER A 65 -4.94 -17.51 -0.89
C SER A 65 -5.99 -16.92 -1.82
N PHE A 66 -6.00 -15.59 -1.98
CA PHE A 66 -6.94 -14.95 -2.89
C PHE A 66 -6.59 -15.25 -4.35
N ASP A 67 -7.62 -15.55 -5.14
CA ASP A 67 -7.54 -15.50 -6.58
C ASP A 67 -7.72 -14.02 -7.00
N ARG A 68 -6.65 -13.40 -7.47
CA ARG A 68 -6.64 -11.96 -7.75
C ARG A 68 -7.65 -11.55 -8.82
N ALA A 69 -7.83 -12.38 -9.83
CA ALA A 69 -8.78 -12.10 -10.91
C ALA A 69 -10.23 -12.16 -10.40
N GLN A 70 -10.56 -13.17 -9.60
CA GLN A 70 -11.88 -13.32 -9.01
C GLN A 70 -12.17 -12.20 -8.01
N LEU A 71 -11.22 -11.89 -7.16
CA LEU A 71 -11.34 -10.79 -6.20
C LEU A 71 -11.57 -9.46 -6.92
N ALA A 72 -10.80 -9.18 -7.95
CA ALA A 72 -10.96 -7.97 -8.75
C ALA A 72 -12.36 -7.88 -9.37
N THR A 73 -12.87 -8.99 -9.91
CA THR A 73 -14.21 -9.05 -10.49
C THR A 73 -15.29 -8.71 -9.46
N VAL A 74 -15.19 -9.28 -8.27
CA VAL A 74 -16.14 -9.03 -7.17
C VAL A 74 -16.08 -7.57 -6.73
N ILE A 75 -14.88 -7.03 -6.55
CA ILE A 75 -14.68 -5.65 -6.08
C ILE A 75 -15.16 -4.62 -7.12
N PHE A 76 -14.90 -4.85 -8.41
CA PHE A 76 -15.34 -3.95 -9.48
C PHE A 76 -16.87 -3.97 -9.68
N SER A 77 -17.52 -5.09 -9.39
CA SER A 77 -18.97 -5.22 -9.61
C SER A 77 -19.81 -4.79 -8.42
N ASP A 78 -19.24 -4.54 -7.25
CA ASP A 78 -19.98 -4.22 -6.02
C ASP A 78 -19.22 -3.18 -5.19
N ASP A 79 -19.72 -1.94 -5.22
CA ASP A 79 -19.13 -0.81 -4.48
C ASP A 79 -19.07 -1.04 -2.98
N ARG A 80 -20.08 -1.72 -2.43
CA ARG A 80 -20.13 -2.02 -0.99
C ARG A 80 -19.01 -2.96 -0.58
N LYS A 81 -18.76 -4.00 -1.39
CA LYS A 81 -17.66 -4.94 -1.13
C LYS A 81 -16.32 -4.26 -1.25
N ARG A 82 -16.16 -3.35 -2.21
CA ARG A 82 -14.95 -2.54 -2.35
C ARG A 82 -14.72 -1.68 -1.10
N GLU A 83 -15.75 -1.02 -0.60
CA GLU A 83 -15.66 -0.22 0.62
C GLU A 83 -15.30 -1.08 1.84
N GLU A 84 -15.88 -2.27 1.96
CA GLU A 84 -15.57 -3.21 3.03
C GLU A 84 -14.13 -3.69 2.97
N LEU A 85 -13.62 -4.00 1.77
CA LEU A 85 -12.22 -4.36 1.56
C LEU A 85 -11.29 -3.21 1.97
N ASN A 86 -11.56 -2.02 1.47
CA ASN A 86 -10.73 -0.84 1.73
C ASN A 86 -10.73 -0.46 3.22
N ALA A 87 -11.85 -0.63 3.91
CA ALA A 87 -11.95 -0.36 5.34
C ALA A 87 -11.01 -1.25 6.18
N ILE A 88 -10.60 -2.39 5.64
CA ILE A 88 -9.65 -3.30 6.29
C ILE A 88 -8.23 -3.05 5.78
N VAL A 89 -8.04 -2.91 4.47
CA VAL A 89 -6.72 -2.83 3.85
C VAL A 89 -6.06 -1.47 4.08
N HIS A 90 -6.78 -0.36 3.92
CA HIS A 90 -6.18 0.98 4.04
C HIS A 90 -5.59 1.25 5.42
N PRO A 91 -6.28 0.96 6.54
CA PRO A 91 -5.66 1.12 7.86
C PRO A 91 -4.45 0.21 8.06
N ALA A 92 -4.49 -1.01 7.52
CA ALA A 92 -3.37 -1.95 7.64
C ALA A 92 -2.13 -1.44 6.92
N VAL A 93 -2.29 -0.88 5.72
CA VAL A 93 -1.19 -0.26 4.95
C VAL A 93 -0.63 0.93 5.72
N ARG A 94 -1.49 1.81 6.23
CA ARG A 94 -1.06 2.99 6.99
C ARG A 94 -0.25 2.60 8.23
N GLU A 95 -0.72 1.62 8.97
CA GLU A 95 -0.01 1.12 10.15
C GLU A 95 1.36 0.55 9.78
N TYR A 96 1.43 -0.23 8.73
CA TYR A 96 2.68 -0.77 8.22
C TYR A 96 3.66 0.35 7.84
N VAL A 97 3.19 1.37 7.11
CA VAL A 97 4.00 2.51 6.71
C VAL A 97 4.55 3.25 7.93
N LEU A 98 3.73 3.50 8.93
CA LEU A 98 4.16 4.16 10.16
C LEU A 98 5.21 3.35 10.92
N GLN A 99 5.03 2.03 10.98
CA GLN A 99 6.01 1.13 11.61
C GLN A 99 7.34 1.15 10.86
N GLN A 100 7.31 1.15 9.52
CA GLN A 100 8.53 1.20 8.71
C GLN A 100 9.23 2.55 8.85
N LYS A 101 8.48 3.64 8.87
CA LYS A 101 9.03 4.97 9.11
C LYS A 101 9.78 5.04 10.44
N GLU A 102 9.16 4.55 11.51
CA GLU A 102 9.76 4.52 12.84
C GLU A 102 11.01 3.65 12.88
N ALA A 103 10.97 2.47 12.25
CA ALA A 103 12.11 1.57 12.20
C ALA A 103 13.29 2.18 11.45
N GLU A 104 13.04 2.86 10.33
CA GLU A 104 14.08 3.52 9.55
C GLU A 104 14.67 4.72 10.28
N GLU A 105 13.85 5.48 11.01
CA GLU A 105 14.32 6.58 11.86
C GLU A 105 15.26 6.07 12.95
N ARG A 106 14.92 4.95 13.57
CA ARG A 106 15.77 4.34 14.61
C ARG A 106 17.06 3.78 14.03
N ALA A 107 17.01 3.19 12.85
CA ALA A 107 18.19 2.64 12.19
C ALA A 107 19.18 3.73 11.76
N GLY A 108 18.68 4.93 11.41
CA GLY A 108 19.51 6.10 11.09
C GLY A 108 20.34 5.97 9.82
N LYS A 109 20.02 5.05 8.92
CA LYS A 109 20.79 4.79 7.69
C LYS A 109 20.27 5.54 6.48
N LEU A 110 19.00 5.94 6.49
CA LEU A 110 18.37 6.64 5.38
C LEU A 110 18.34 8.14 5.61
N PHE A 111 18.55 8.91 4.56
CA PHE A 111 18.26 10.34 4.59
C PHE A 111 16.90 10.65 3.95
N LEU A 112 16.33 9.71 3.18
CA LEU A 112 15.05 9.90 2.52
C LEU A 112 14.26 8.60 2.51
N LEU A 113 13.01 8.66 2.96
CA LEU A 113 12.02 7.60 2.81
C LEU A 113 10.90 8.12 1.92
N VAL A 114 10.53 7.35 0.91
CA VAL A 114 9.51 7.72 -0.08
C VAL A 114 8.36 6.73 -0.03
N LEU A 115 7.13 7.25 -0.03
CA LEU A 115 5.92 6.46 -0.21
C LEU A 115 5.21 6.92 -1.48
N GLU A 116 4.96 6.00 -2.41
CA GLU A 116 4.11 6.28 -3.56
C GLU A 116 2.73 5.67 -3.31
N ALA A 117 1.68 6.44 -3.56
CA ALA A 117 0.30 5.99 -3.46
C ALA A 117 -0.59 6.80 -4.39
N ALA A 118 -1.55 6.12 -5.03
CA ALA A 118 -2.52 6.80 -5.90
C ALA A 118 -3.48 7.70 -5.12
N LEU A 119 -3.83 7.30 -3.89
CA LEU A 119 -4.78 8.00 -3.03
C LEU A 119 -4.08 8.65 -1.83
N LEU A 120 -2.92 9.25 -2.06
CA LEU A 120 -2.05 9.77 -1.00
C LEU A 120 -2.75 10.83 -0.13
N ILE A 121 -3.46 11.76 -0.74
CA ILE A 121 -4.19 12.83 -0.06
C ILE A 121 -5.50 12.32 0.53
N GLU A 122 -6.25 11.55 -0.24
CA GLU A 122 -7.54 10.99 0.16
C GLU A 122 -7.40 10.08 1.38
N GLU A 123 -6.27 9.38 1.52
CA GLU A 123 -5.95 8.51 2.66
C GLU A 123 -5.19 9.26 3.78
N HIS A 124 -5.12 10.58 3.71
CA HIS A 124 -4.53 11.45 4.73
C HIS A 124 -3.06 11.19 5.04
N TYR A 125 -2.28 10.75 4.05
CA TYR A 125 -0.83 10.60 4.22
C TYR A 125 -0.10 11.94 4.32
N ASP A 126 -0.74 13.04 3.93
CA ASP A 126 -0.26 14.40 4.15
C ASP A 126 -0.02 14.70 5.64
N GLU A 127 -0.73 14.02 6.53
CA GLU A 127 -0.55 14.18 7.98
C GLU A 127 0.77 13.61 8.50
N ILE A 128 1.38 12.67 7.77
CA ILE A 128 2.59 11.97 8.21
C ILE A 128 3.81 12.23 7.32
N CYS A 129 3.61 12.79 6.14
CA CYS A 129 4.70 13.14 5.21
C CYS A 129 5.20 14.55 5.47
N ASP A 130 6.53 14.74 5.34
CA ASP A 130 7.12 16.08 5.41
C ASP A 130 6.81 16.90 4.18
N GLU A 131 6.73 16.25 3.01
CA GLU A 131 6.39 16.87 1.73
C GLU A 131 5.55 15.92 0.90
N LEU A 132 4.74 16.49 0.01
CA LEU A 132 3.98 15.76 -0.99
C LEU A 132 4.41 16.22 -2.39
N TRP A 133 4.71 15.27 -3.27
CA TRP A 133 5.06 15.55 -4.65
C TRP A 133 3.98 14.98 -5.56
N TYR A 134 3.44 15.86 -6.40
CA TYR A 134 2.51 15.48 -7.46
C TYR A 134 3.24 15.50 -8.81
N ILE A 135 3.23 14.38 -9.50
CA ILE A 135 3.91 14.22 -10.79
C ILE A 135 2.91 13.96 -11.90
#